data_b355e48f9f6017ceb50ed65038428912
#
_entry.id   b355e48f9f6017ceb50ed65038428912
#
_cell.length_a   1.000
_cell.length_b   1.000
_cell.length_c   1.000
_cell.angle_alpha   90.00
_cell.angle_beta   90.00
_cell.angle_gamma   90.00
#
_symmetry.space_group_name_H-M   'P 1'
#
loop_
_entity.id
_entity.type
_entity.pdbx_description
1 polymer ?
#
loop_
_entity_poly.entity_id
_entity_poly.type
_entity_poly.pdbx_seq_one_letter_code
_entity_poly.pdbx_strand_id
1 'polypeptide(L)'
;LHLRDLQRAMFVKNNVPANTVLTRDDLYFAIPYAKGDYVANDFSKYVTFTTTEPIAANKSVNESNCQLSDSRSEVLDIVRKVARFTSESGIVLPKGAILEVSHHYGLEKFHETGMSMVTVVNEEYCKKVLIMLPGQNHPEQYHEKKKETFHVVHGSVDLVLDGDSKVAKPGDVITIEPGVR
;
A
#
# COMPACT_ATOMS: atom_id res chain seq x y z
N LEU A 1 -1.37 12.33 -38.30
CA LEU A 1 -1.93 12.07 -36.95
C LEU A 1 -1.02 11.08 -36.23
N HIS A 2 -0.30 11.53 -35.21
CA HIS A 2 0.44 10.63 -34.33
C HIS A 2 -0.57 9.90 -33.43
N LEU A 3 -0.30 8.62 -33.14
CA LEU A 3 -1.13 7.84 -32.18
C LEU A 3 -1.27 8.54 -30.80
N ARG A 4 -0.31 9.40 -30.45
CA ARG A 4 -0.36 10.23 -29.24
C ARG A 4 -1.48 11.28 -29.29
N ASP A 5 -1.85 11.79 -30.46
CA ASP A 5 -2.91 12.79 -30.62
C ASP A 5 -4.30 12.22 -30.30
N LEU A 6 -4.42 10.90 -30.23
CA LEU A 6 -5.65 10.18 -29.86
C LEU A 6 -5.73 9.82 -28.36
N GLN A 7 -4.70 10.17 -27.57
CA GLN A 7 -4.73 9.95 -26.13
C GLN A 7 -5.72 10.91 -25.46
N ARG A 8 -6.33 10.44 -24.38
CA ARG A 8 -7.19 11.28 -23.54
C ARG A 8 -6.33 11.95 -22.48
N ALA A 9 -6.22 13.27 -22.54
CA ALA A 9 -5.59 14.07 -21.52
C ALA A 9 -6.43 14.08 -20.24
N MET A 10 -5.77 14.33 -19.13
CA MET A 10 -6.35 14.45 -17.79
C MET A 10 -6.78 15.89 -17.55
N PHE A 11 -8.02 16.11 -17.13
CA PHE A 11 -8.59 17.42 -16.80
C PHE A 11 -9.20 17.40 -15.41
N VAL A 12 -9.18 18.55 -14.72
CA VAL A 12 -9.91 18.71 -13.47
C VAL A 12 -11.38 19.08 -13.71
N LYS A 13 -12.30 18.53 -12.91
CA LYS A 13 -13.74 18.83 -13.00
C LYS A 13 -14.08 20.22 -12.45
N ASN A 14 -13.43 20.59 -11.36
CA ASN A 14 -13.67 21.82 -10.60
C ASN A 14 -12.36 22.60 -10.41
N ASN A 15 -12.44 23.81 -9.88
CA ASN A 15 -11.24 24.54 -9.46
C ASN A 15 -10.52 23.78 -8.35
N VAL A 16 -9.22 23.57 -8.50
CA VAL A 16 -8.38 22.88 -7.52
C VAL A 16 -7.30 23.82 -7.03
N PRO A 17 -7.13 23.99 -5.71
CA PRO A 17 -6.03 24.79 -5.15
C PRO A 17 -4.66 24.16 -5.41
N ALA A 18 -3.58 24.94 -5.25
CA ALA A 18 -2.22 24.41 -5.17
C ALA A 18 -2.04 23.46 -3.97
N ASN A 19 -1.04 22.58 -4.05
CA ASN A 19 -0.71 21.58 -3.02
C ASN A 19 -1.85 20.59 -2.70
N THR A 20 -2.71 20.32 -3.68
CA THR A 20 -3.82 19.38 -3.55
C THR A 20 -3.44 18.05 -4.22
N VAL A 21 -3.62 16.94 -3.51
CA VAL A 21 -3.51 15.59 -4.09
C VAL A 21 -4.78 15.29 -4.86
N LEU A 22 -4.65 15.08 -6.17
CA LEU A 22 -5.77 14.77 -7.05
C LEU A 22 -6.23 13.32 -6.88
N THR A 23 -7.53 13.16 -6.73
CA THR A 23 -8.21 11.85 -6.70
C THR A 23 -8.91 11.55 -8.01
N ARG A 24 -9.39 10.33 -8.18
CA ARG A 24 -10.19 9.96 -9.37
C ARG A 24 -11.48 10.79 -9.50
N ASP A 25 -12.02 11.24 -8.37
CA ASP A 25 -13.26 12.03 -8.35
C ASP A 25 -13.07 13.48 -8.82
N ASP A 26 -11.84 14.00 -8.71
CA ASP A 26 -11.49 15.33 -9.18
C ASP A 26 -11.31 15.40 -10.69
N LEU A 27 -11.19 14.24 -11.37
CA LEU A 27 -10.65 14.12 -12.71
C LEU A 27 -11.66 13.58 -13.73
N TYR A 28 -11.51 14.02 -14.99
CA TYR A 28 -12.05 13.35 -16.15
C TYR A 28 -11.00 13.30 -17.28
N PHE A 29 -11.23 12.43 -18.26
CA PHE A 29 -10.29 12.20 -19.36
C PHE A 29 -10.96 12.46 -20.70
N ALA A 30 -10.39 13.37 -21.47
CA ALA A 30 -10.96 13.82 -22.75
C ALA A 30 -9.88 14.15 -23.78
N ILE A 31 -10.30 14.31 -25.03
CA ILE A 31 -9.53 14.89 -26.13
C ILE A 31 -9.85 16.39 -26.16
N PRO A 32 -8.89 17.27 -26.55
CA PRO A 32 -7.57 16.97 -27.11
C PRO A 32 -6.49 16.75 -26.05
N TYR A 33 -5.41 16.08 -26.46
CA TYR A 33 -4.13 16.03 -25.76
C TYR A 33 -3.22 17.14 -26.26
N ALA A 34 -2.54 17.84 -25.35
CA ALA A 34 -1.46 18.76 -25.66
C ALA A 34 -0.14 18.18 -25.12
N LYS A 35 0.98 18.58 -25.74
CA LYS A 35 2.30 18.14 -25.29
C LYS A 35 2.55 18.60 -23.84
N GLY A 36 2.92 17.67 -22.98
CA GLY A 36 3.13 17.89 -21.55
C GLY A 36 1.91 17.59 -20.67
N ASP A 37 0.73 17.34 -21.26
CA ASP A 37 -0.43 16.87 -20.51
C ASP A 37 -0.21 15.45 -19.99
N TYR A 38 -0.64 15.17 -18.78
CA TYR A 38 -0.80 13.81 -18.30
C TYR A 38 -2.01 13.15 -18.96
N VAL A 39 -1.88 11.85 -19.22
CA VAL A 39 -2.91 11.08 -19.94
C VAL A 39 -3.55 10.02 -19.06
N ALA A 40 -4.65 9.43 -19.52
CA ALA A 40 -5.37 8.40 -18.80
C ALA A 40 -4.48 7.22 -18.36
N ASN A 41 -3.47 6.88 -19.17
CA ASN A 41 -2.53 5.78 -18.86
C ASN A 41 -1.53 6.11 -17.74
N ASP A 42 -1.31 7.40 -17.43
CA ASP A 42 -0.46 7.82 -16.33
C ASP A 42 -1.17 7.65 -14.98
N PHE A 43 -2.50 7.64 -14.99
CA PHE A 43 -3.29 7.49 -13.78
C PHE A 43 -3.34 6.03 -13.32
N SER A 44 -2.84 5.77 -12.13
CA SER A 44 -2.89 4.46 -11.49
C SER A 44 -2.87 4.59 -9.97
N LYS A 45 -3.16 3.50 -9.27
CA LYS A 45 -3.08 3.45 -7.79
C LYS A 45 -1.66 3.64 -7.22
N TYR A 46 -0.64 3.58 -8.08
CA TYR A 46 0.76 3.76 -7.70
C TYR A 46 1.30 5.16 -8.02
N VAL A 47 0.48 6.00 -8.62
CA VAL A 47 0.86 7.35 -9.04
C VAL A 47 0.02 8.37 -8.31
N THR A 48 0.71 9.29 -7.65
CA THR A 48 0.10 10.44 -6.98
C THR A 48 0.37 11.69 -7.79
N PHE A 49 -0.67 12.48 -8.01
CA PHE A 49 -0.62 13.79 -8.68
C PHE A 49 -0.88 14.87 -7.65
N THR A 50 0.11 15.76 -7.43
CA THR A 50 -0.02 16.88 -6.50
C THR A 50 0.10 18.19 -7.26
N THR A 51 -0.90 19.05 -7.19
CA THR A 51 -0.90 20.34 -7.88
C THR A 51 0.19 21.25 -7.31
N THR A 52 0.96 21.90 -8.17
CA THR A 52 2.00 22.86 -7.80
C THR A 52 1.47 24.30 -7.82
N GLU A 53 0.39 24.54 -8.57
CA GLU A 53 -0.35 25.79 -8.68
C GLU A 53 -1.86 25.55 -8.76
N PRO A 54 -2.71 26.55 -8.58
CA PRO A 54 -4.15 26.40 -8.74
C PRO A 54 -4.51 26.04 -10.18
N ILE A 55 -5.39 25.05 -10.36
CA ILE A 55 -5.89 24.63 -11.68
C ILE A 55 -7.38 24.97 -11.77
N ALA A 56 -7.75 25.80 -12.74
CA ALA A 56 -9.14 26.15 -12.98
C ALA A 56 -9.93 24.96 -13.57
N ALA A 57 -11.24 24.93 -13.29
CA ALA A 57 -12.14 23.91 -13.82
C ALA A 57 -11.98 23.72 -15.34
N ASN A 58 -12.01 22.49 -15.79
CA ASN A 58 -11.87 22.07 -17.19
C ASN A 58 -10.49 22.40 -17.83
N LYS A 59 -9.48 22.67 -17.01
CA LYS A 59 -8.09 22.77 -17.48
C LYS A 59 -7.35 21.46 -17.34
N SER A 60 -6.37 21.22 -18.23
CA SER A 60 -5.57 20.01 -18.21
C SER A 60 -4.58 19.99 -17.03
N VAL A 61 -4.35 18.79 -16.53
CA VAL A 61 -3.28 18.48 -15.57
C VAL A 61 -2.04 18.12 -16.38
N ASN A 62 -0.94 18.83 -16.15
CA ASN A 62 0.27 18.70 -16.96
C ASN A 62 1.53 18.91 -16.10
N GLU A 63 2.69 18.71 -16.72
CA GLU A 63 4.00 18.79 -16.06
C GLU A 63 4.31 20.18 -15.44
N SER A 64 3.64 21.26 -15.88
CA SER A 64 3.88 22.61 -15.36
C SER A 64 3.06 22.91 -14.11
N ASN A 65 1.87 22.32 -13.97
CA ASN A 65 0.92 22.64 -12.89
C ASN A 65 0.73 21.50 -11.88
N CYS A 66 1.41 20.37 -12.11
CA CYS A 66 1.26 19.20 -11.24
C CYS A 66 2.54 18.36 -11.18
N GLN A 67 2.94 17.97 -9.99
CA GLN A 67 4.03 17.02 -9.75
C GLN A 67 3.48 15.60 -9.71
N LEU A 68 4.13 14.69 -10.43
CA LEU A 68 3.87 13.27 -10.43
C LEU A 68 4.86 12.55 -9.51
N SER A 69 4.36 11.67 -8.63
CA SER A 69 5.14 10.73 -7.83
C SER A 69 4.70 9.31 -8.16
N ASP A 70 5.63 8.46 -8.60
CA ASP A 70 5.38 7.04 -8.95
C ASP A 70 6.09 6.11 -7.96
N SER A 71 5.30 5.34 -7.21
CA SER A 71 5.77 4.37 -6.21
C SER A 71 5.86 2.92 -6.75
N ARG A 72 5.68 2.70 -8.06
CA ARG A 72 5.66 1.36 -8.65
C ARG A 72 6.92 0.56 -8.42
N SER A 73 8.09 1.17 -8.61
CA SER A 73 9.38 0.51 -8.43
C SER A 73 9.59 0.13 -6.97
N GLU A 74 9.23 1.00 -6.04
CA GLU A 74 9.33 0.76 -4.60
C GLU A 74 8.41 -0.39 -4.15
N VAL A 75 7.15 -0.37 -4.58
CA VAL A 75 6.21 -1.49 -4.31
C VAL A 75 6.72 -2.80 -4.92
N LEU A 76 7.25 -2.77 -6.13
CA LEU A 76 7.81 -3.96 -6.78
C LEU A 76 9.00 -4.53 -6.00
N ASP A 77 9.86 -3.68 -5.48
CA ASP A 77 11.03 -4.10 -4.68
C ASP A 77 10.58 -4.70 -3.34
N ILE A 78 9.57 -4.13 -2.70
CA ILE A 78 8.95 -4.73 -1.51
C ILE A 78 8.41 -6.12 -1.83
N VAL A 79 7.61 -6.25 -2.88
CA VAL A 79 7.03 -7.53 -3.29
C VAL A 79 8.12 -8.58 -3.56
N ARG A 80 9.20 -8.20 -4.25
CA ARG A 80 10.35 -9.11 -4.52
C ARG A 80 11.05 -9.56 -3.24
N LYS A 81 11.27 -8.65 -2.29
CA LYS A 81 11.88 -8.97 -0.99
C LYS A 81 11.01 -9.93 -0.19
N VAL A 82 9.71 -9.65 -0.12
CA VAL A 82 8.74 -10.51 0.58
C VAL A 82 8.66 -11.89 -0.08
N ALA A 83 8.58 -11.94 -1.41
CA ALA A 83 8.54 -13.21 -2.14
C ALA A 83 9.80 -14.07 -1.91
N ARG A 84 10.98 -13.43 -1.94
CA ARG A 84 12.25 -14.11 -1.64
C ARG A 84 12.25 -14.66 -0.21
N PHE A 85 11.95 -13.81 0.78
CA PHE A 85 11.91 -14.20 2.18
C PHE A 85 10.94 -15.36 2.44
N THR A 86 9.75 -15.33 1.83
CA THR A 86 8.77 -16.40 1.94
C THR A 86 9.27 -17.70 1.30
N SER A 87 9.92 -17.61 0.14
CA SER A 87 10.52 -18.78 -0.53
C SER A 87 11.64 -19.41 0.30
N GLU A 88 12.52 -18.59 0.87
CA GLU A 88 13.65 -19.02 1.71
C GLU A 88 13.17 -19.64 3.04
N SER A 89 12.04 -19.16 3.56
CA SER A 89 11.44 -19.69 4.78
C SER A 89 10.75 -21.07 4.59
N GLY A 90 10.59 -21.52 3.35
CA GLY A 90 9.88 -22.77 3.03
C GLY A 90 8.36 -22.71 3.24
N ILE A 91 7.80 -21.53 3.47
CA ILE A 91 6.35 -21.35 3.67
C ILE A 91 5.64 -21.40 2.30
N VAL A 92 4.70 -22.33 2.17
CA VAL A 92 3.87 -22.46 0.98
C VAL A 92 2.63 -21.57 1.11
N LEU A 93 2.51 -20.60 0.22
CA LEU A 93 1.34 -19.73 0.13
C LEU A 93 0.27 -20.35 -0.79
N PRO A 94 -1.02 -20.11 -0.55
CA PRO A 94 -2.09 -20.58 -1.40
C PRO A 94 -1.96 -20.04 -2.83
N LYS A 95 -2.31 -20.84 -3.83
CA LYS A 95 -2.35 -20.40 -5.22
C LYS A 95 -3.41 -19.30 -5.38
N GLY A 96 -3.04 -18.19 -6.02
CA GLY A 96 -3.94 -17.06 -6.24
C GLY A 96 -4.14 -16.16 -5.01
N ALA A 97 -3.37 -16.36 -3.94
CA ALA A 97 -3.41 -15.51 -2.76
C ALA A 97 -3.08 -14.05 -3.11
N ILE A 98 -3.77 -13.13 -2.43
CA ILE A 98 -3.56 -11.69 -2.59
C ILE A 98 -2.57 -11.23 -1.53
N LEU A 99 -1.50 -10.60 -1.98
CA LEU A 99 -0.54 -9.93 -1.11
C LEU A 99 -1.00 -8.50 -0.83
N GLU A 100 -1.14 -8.18 0.45
CA GLU A 100 -1.35 -6.84 0.96
C GLU A 100 -0.03 -6.31 1.51
N VAL A 101 0.33 -5.07 1.14
CA VAL A 101 1.47 -4.34 1.72
C VAL A 101 0.89 -3.29 2.64
N SER A 102 1.10 -3.46 3.94
CA SER A 102 0.66 -2.51 4.97
C SER A 102 1.80 -1.58 5.33
N HIS A 103 1.54 -0.28 5.28
CA HIS A 103 2.50 0.76 5.66
C HIS A 103 1.78 1.84 6.47
N HIS A 104 2.10 1.99 7.75
CA HIS A 104 1.37 2.87 8.67
C HIS A 104 1.80 4.34 8.57
N TYR A 105 3.04 4.59 8.17
CA TYR A 105 3.66 5.93 8.15
C TYR A 105 4.23 6.32 6.78
N GLY A 106 3.66 5.76 5.71
CA GLY A 106 4.15 5.95 4.35
C GLY A 106 4.95 4.76 3.84
N LEU A 107 4.99 4.64 2.52
CA LEU A 107 5.63 3.49 1.85
C LEU A 107 7.15 3.51 2.08
N GLU A 108 7.75 4.70 2.11
CA GLU A 108 9.16 4.93 2.37
C GLU A 108 9.64 4.38 3.73
N LYS A 109 8.71 4.25 4.70
CA LYS A 109 8.97 3.66 6.02
C LYS A 109 8.58 2.18 6.12
N PHE A 110 8.22 1.55 5.00
CA PHE A 110 7.81 0.14 5.00
C PHE A 110 8.84 -0.76 5.68
N HIS A 111 10.14 -0.51 5.47
CA HIS A 111 11.21 -1.33 6.03
C HIS A 111 11.41 -1.16 7.55
N GLU A 112 10.84 -0.10 8.12
CA GLU A 112 10.89 0.15 9.57
C GLU A 112 9.61 -0.31 10.26
N THR A 113 8.45 0.09 9.71
CA THR A 113 7.14 -0.04 10.36
C THR A 113 6.09 -0.73 9.51
N GLY A 114 6.49 -1.34 8.40
CA GLY A 114 5.59 -2.04 7.51
C GLY A 114 5.40 -3.51 7.86
N MET A 115 4.43 -4.12 7.21
CA MET A 115 4.18 -5.55 7.26
C MET A 115 3.51 -5.97 5.95
N SER A 116 3.76 -7.20 5.52
CA SER A 116 3.01 -7.79 4.42
C SER A 116 2.07 -8.87 4.92
N MET A 117 0.92 -9.00 4.30
CA MET A 117 -0.09 -9.97 4.68
C MET A 117 -0.59 -10.73 3.46
N VAL A 118 -0.79 -12.03 3.63
CA VAL A 118 -1.44 -12.87 2.63
C VAL A 118 -2.71 -13.45 3.23
N THR A 119 -3.86 -13.06 2.68
CA THR A 119 -5.15 -13.60 3.11
C THR A 119 -5.31 -15.01 2.57
N VAL A 120 -5.47 -15.98 3.47
CA VAL A 120 -5.68 -17.41 3.17
C VAL A 120 -7.16 -17.72 3.16
N VAL A 121 -7.90 -17.23 4.15
CA VAL A 121 -9.35 -17.37 4.29
C VAL A 121 -9.91 -16.06 4.82
N ASN A 122 -11.03 -15.63 4.30
CA ASN A 122 -11.77 -14.47 4.79
C ASN A 122 -13.28 -14.72 4.59
N GLU A 123 -13.84 -15.49 5.50
CA GLU A 123 -15.25 -15.90 5.52
C GLU A 123 -15.83 -15.61 6.91
N GLU A 124 -16.43 -16.59 7.58
CA GLU A 124 -16.89 -16.49 8.96
C GLU A 124 -15.73 -16.29 9.95
N TYR A 125 -14.54 -16.73 9.54
CA TYR A 125 -13.27 -16.47 10.22
C TYR A 125 -12.24 -15.95 9.22
N CYS A 126 -11.21 -15.27 9.73
CA CYS A 126 -10.13 -14.75 8.91
C CYS A 126 -8.82 -15.45 9.28
N LYS A 127 -8.11 -15.98 8.27
CA LYS A 127 -6.76 -16.51 8.41
C LYS A 127 -5.83 -15.77 7.45
N LYS A 128 -4.79 -15.15 8.01
CA LYS A 128 -3.75 -14.46 7.24
C LYS A 128 -2.37 -15.01 7.59
N VAL A 129 -1.49 -15.03 6.61
CA VAL A 129 -0.04 -15.15 6.86
C VAL A 129 0.49 -13.74 6.97
N LEU A 130 1.04 -13.40 8.14
CA LEU A 130 1.70 -12.12 8.39
C LEU A 130 3.20 -12.32 8.12
N ILE A 131 3.79 -11.43 7.34
CA ILE A 131 5.18 -11.52 6.92
C ILE A 131 5.86 -10.22 7.33
N MET A 132 6.72 -10.32 8.33
CA MET A 132 7.58 -9.23 8.77
C MET A 132 9.01 -9.53 8.33
N LEU A 133 9.62 -8.58 7.63
CA LEU A 133 11.04 -8.67 7.28
C LEU A 133 11.90 -8.38 8.51
N PRO A 134 13.14 -8.89 8.57
CA PRO A 134 14.02 -8.62 9.71
C PRO A 134 14.15 -7.13 10.01
N GLY A 135 13.97 -6.76 11.28
CA GLY A 135 14.06 -5.39 11.76
C GLY A 135 12.79 -4.54 11.64
N GLN A 136 11.72 -5.07 11.06
CA GLN A 136 10.44 -4.37 11.04
C GLN A 136 9.76 -4.40 12.41
N ASN A 137 9.14 -3.27 12.76
CA ASN A 137 8.25 -3.14 13.91
C ASN A 137 6.82 -2.88 13.42
N HIS A 138 5.86 -3.48 14.10
CA HIS A 138 4.47 -3.15 13.90
C HIS A 138 4.05 -2.12 14.96
N PRO A 139 3.37 -1.02 14.60
CA PRO A 139 2.86 -0.06 15.58
C PRO A 139 1.91 -0.72 16.57
N GLU A 140 1.90 -0.21 17.79
CA GLU A 140 0.96 -0.66 18.83
C GLU A 140 -0.48 -0.52 18.34
N GLN A 141 -1.26 -1.59 18.50
CA GLN A 141 -2.67 -1.62 18.17
C GLN A 141 -3.42 -2.56 19.10
N TYR A 142 -4.73 -2.42 19.17
CA TYR A 142 -5.60 -3.37 19.88
C TYR A 142 -6.94 -3.52 19.14
N HIS A 143 -7.64 -4.59 19.42
CA HIS A 143 -8.99 -4.83 18.93
C HIS A 143 -9.98 -4.83 20.09
N GLU A 144 -11.01 -4.01 20.02
CA GLU A 144 -12.02 -3.92 21.08
C GLU A 144 -12.88 -5.19 21.20
N LYS A 145 -13.13 -5.89 20.09
CA LYS A 145 -14.08 -7.01 20.02
C LYS A 145 -13.50 -8.29 19.43
N LYS A 146 -12.36 -8.18 18.76
CA LYS A 146 -11.78 -9.29 18.01
C LYS A 146 -10.73 -9.99 18.86
N LYS A 147 -10.88 -11.31 18.99
CA LYS A 147 -9.84 -12.20 19.50
C LYS A 147 -8.95 -12.65 18.37
N GLU A 148 -7.64 -12.61 18.56
CA GLU A 148 -6.65 -13.06 17.58
C GLU A 148 -5.79 -14.18 18.15
N THR A 149 -5.35 -15.07 17.27
CA THR A 149 -4.38 -16.11 17.63
C THR A 149 -3.24 -16.09 16.61
N PHE A 150 -2.05 -15.83 17.09
CA PHE A 150 -0.83 -15.92 16.30
C PHE A 150 -0.18 -17.29 16.47
N HIS A 151 0.19 -17.90 15.36
CA HIS A 151 1.02 -19.09 15.32
C HIS A 151 2.31 -18.73 14.58
N VAL A 152 3.42 -18.72 15.28
CA VAL A 152 4.73 -18.45 14.68
C VAL A 152 5.18 -19.68 13.90
N VAL A 153 5.40 -19.50 12.60
CA VAL A 153 5.77 -20.62 11.71
C VAL A 153 7.21 -20.53 11.21
N HIS A 154 7.83 -19.35 11.26
CA HIS A 154 9.22 -19.13 10.86
C HIS A 154 9.82 -17.92 11.57
N GLY A 155 11.14 -17.95 11.87
CA GLY A 155 11.86 -16.87 12.50
C GLY A 155 11.51 -16.68 13.97
N SER A 156 11.80 -15.50 14.51
CA SER A 156 11.42 -15.09 15.86
C SER A 156 10.84 -13.68 15.83
N VAL A 157 9.90 -13.41 16.72
CA VAL A 157 9.27 -12.10 16.86
C VAL A 157 9.23 -11.70 18.33
N ASP A 158 9.59 -10.46 18.61
CA ASP A 158 9.41 -9.85 19.91
C ASP A 158 7.98 -9.32 20.02
N LEU A 159 7.21 -9.85 20.96
CA LEU A 159 5.85 -9.41 21.25
C LEU A 159 5.84 -8.62 22.55
N VAL A 160 5.16 -7.50 22.52
CA VAL A 160 4.88 -6.71 23.74
C VAL A 160 3.35 -6.67 23.88
N LEU A 161 2.85 -7.24 24.96
CA LEU A 161 1.42 -7.33 25.25
C LEU A 161 1.15 -6.69 26.62
N ASP A 162 0.42 -5.58 26.66
CA ASP A 162 0.16 -4.78 27.88
C ASP A 162 1.44 -4.44 28.67
N GLY A 163 2.56 -4.24 27.96
CA GLY A 163 3.87 -3.94 28.55
C GLY A 163 4.76 -5.15 28.87
N ASP A 164 4.21 -6.36 28.81
CA ASP A 164 5.00 -7.59 29.01
C ASP A 164 5.65 -8.02 27.69
N SER A 165 6.96 -8.21 27.71
CA SER A 165 7.75 -8.61 26.54
C SER A 165 7.96 -10.12 26.50
N LYS A 166 7.77 -10.71 25.33
CA LYS A 166 7.98 -12.13 25.06
C LYS A 166 8.60 -12.35 23.68
N VAL A 167 9.64 -13.17 23.60
CA VAL A 167 10.14 -13.66 22.31
C VAL A 167 9.37 -14.91 21.91
N ALA A 168 8.68 -14.84 20.80
CA ALA A 168 7.95 -15.97 20.23
C ALA A 168 8.75 -16.62 19.09
N LYS A 169 8.72 -17.97 19.03
CA LYS A 169 9.51 -18.81 18.14
C LYS A 169 8.60 -19.79 17.36
N PRO A 170 9.11 -20.45 16.32
CA PRO A 170 8.33 -21.44 15.56
C PRO A 170 7.73 -22.51 16.46
N GLY A 171 6.41 -22.71 16.30
CA GLY A 171 5.59 -23.59 17.14
C GLY A 171 4.85 -22.89 18.27
N ASP A 172 5.20 -21.65 18.64
CA ASP A 172 4.45 -20.91 19.64
C ASP A 172 3.10 -20.48 19.09
N VAL A 173 2.08 -20.66 19.93
CA VAL A 173 0.71 -20.21 19.67
C VAL A 173 0.31 -19.23 20.77
N ILE A 174 -0.01 -18.01 20.38
CA ILE A 174 -0.31 -16.91 21.29
C ILE A 174 -1.69 -16.36 20.96
N THR A 175 -2.58 -16.43 21.93
CA THR A 175 -3.92 -15.84 21.80
C THR A 175 -3.95 -14.49 22.47
N ILE A 176 -4.46 -13.50 21.77
CA ILE A 176 -4.62 -12.12 22.22
C ILE A 176 -6.12 -11.86 22.39
N GLU A 177 -6.51 -11.59 23.63
CA GLU A 177 -7.90 -11.27 23.97
C GLU A 177 -8.26 -9.84 23.53
N PRO A 178 -9.56 -9.53 23.32
CA PRO A 178 -9.99 -8.17 23.06
C PRO A 178 -9.51 -7.20 24.15
N GLY A 179 -9.04 -6.02 23.72
CA GLY A 179 -8.55 -4.97 24.61
C GLY A 179 -7.07 -5.03 24.97
N VAL A 180 -6.40 -6.16 24.78
CA VAL A 180 -4.94 -6.30 24.99
C VAL A 180 -4.19 -5.50 23.90
N ARG A 181 -3.17 -4.75 24.31
CA ARG A 181 -2.32 -3.90 23.45
C ARG A 181 -0.96 -4.50 23.21
#